data_d75bbdfd2f700f2649627b68953e4c60
#
_entry.id   d75bbdfd2f700f2649627b68953e4c60
#
_cell.length_a   1.000
_cell.length_b   1.000
_cell.length_c   1.000
_cell.angle_alpha   90.00
_cell.angle_beta   90.00
_cell.angle_gamma   90.00
#
_symmetry.space_group_name_H-M   'P 1'
#
loop_
_entity.id
_entity.type
_entity.pdbx_description
1 polymer ?
#
loop_
_entity_poly.entity_id
_entity_poly.type
_entity_poly.pdbx_seq_one_letter_code
_entity_poly.pdbx_strand_id
1 'polypeptide(L)'
;MEIIIYGENHKPIIKNFDTRLNNEQWRAARIANGIVDIVPEISEKYTPHMLNLDMLKGVSFNKGCYIGQEIVARTEYIGKVKRRAISYSLSTKITSRDEKLFLGEKSVAIDILSFSGNIMIALVNTSIANENLTYEGGVASPIS
;
A
#
# COMPACT_ATOMS: atom_id res chain seq x y z
N MET A 1 4.68 -13.25 11.27
CA MET A 1 6.04 -12.71 11.54
C MET A 1 6.81 -12.73 10.23
N GLU A 2 7.35 -11.61 9.82
CA GLU A 2 8.22 -11.49 8.64
C GLU A 2 9.68 -11.65 9.08
N ILE A 3 10.44 -12.49 8.39
CA ILE A 3 11.88 -12.67 8.63
C ILE A 3 12.61 -12.45 7.32
N ILE A 4 13.49 -11.47 7.30
CA ILE A 4 14.38 -11.20 6.18
C ILE A 4 15.77 -11.69 6.55
N ILE A 5 16.32 -12.61 5.76
CA ILE A 5 17.62 -13.24 5.99
C ILE A 5 18.56 -12.82 4.89
N TYR A 6 19.70 -12.26 5.26
CA TYR A 6 20.76 -11.83 4.34
C TYR A 6 22.03 -12.67 4.52
N GLY A 7 22.80 -12.81 3.45
CA GLY A 7 24.12 -13.42 3.45
C GLY A 7 24.17 -14.83 2.85
N GLU A 8 25.36 -15.34 2.71
CA GLU A 8 25.61 -16.63 2.04
C GLU A 8 25.14 -17.85 2.84
N ASN A 9 25.04 -17.74 4.17
CA ASN A 9 24.70 -18.84 5.07
C ASN A 9 23.19 -18.95 5.37
N HIS A 10 22.33 -18.37 4.54
CA HIS A 10 20.88 -18.38 4.76
C HIS A 10 20.21 -19.75 4.56
N LYS A 11 20.78 -20.63 3.74
CA LYS A 11 20.19 -21.93 3.36
C LYS A 11 19.86 -22.84 4.55
N PRO A 12 20.72 -23.01 5.57
CA PRO A 12 20.40 -23.80 6.75
C PRO A 12 19.23 -23.23 7.57
N ILE A 13 19.17 -21.88 7.66
CA ILE A 13 18.13 -21.19 8.41
C ILE A 13 16.77 -21.34 7.73
N ILE A 14 16.73 -21.22 6.39
CA ILE A 14 15.51 -21.36 5.59
C ILE A 14 14.88 -22.75 5.74
N LYS A 15 15.67 -23.80 5.93
CA LYS A 15 15.15 -25.19 6.12
C LYS A 15 14.25 -25.33 7.35
N ASN A 16 14.35 -24.44 8.32
CA ASN A 16 13.56 -24.48 9.55
C ASN A 16 12.18 -23.83 9.43
N PHE A 17 11.80 -23.32 8.24
CA PHE A 17 10.50 -22.72 7.98
C PHE A 17 9.65 -23.64 7.10
N ASP A 18 8.42 -23.91 7.54
CA ASP A 18 7.49 -24.81 6.85
C ASP A 18 6.94 -24.21 5.55
N THR A 19 6.88 -22.87 5.47
CA THR A 19 6.27 -22.15 4.33
C THR A 19 7.24 -21.15 3.74
N ARG A 20 7.41 -21.23 2.41
CA ARG A 20 8.16 -20.26 1.61
C ARG A 20 7.21 -19.58 0.66
N LEU A 21 7.24 -18.26 0.68
CA LEU A 21 6.51 -17.44 -0.29
C LEU A 21 7.39 -17.22 -1.53
N ASN A 22 6.79 -17.30 -2.72
CA ASN A 22 7.41 -16.79 -3.92
C ASN A 22 7.25 -15.25 -3.97
N ASN A 23 7.90 -14.59 -4.94
CA ASN A 23 7.89 -13.12 -5.04
C ASN A 23 6.47 -12.54 -5.23
N GLU A 24 5.59 -13.23 -5.94
CA GLU A 24 4.20 -12.81 -6.14
C GLU A 24 3.41 -12.90 -4.82
N GLN A 25 3.50 -14.02 -4.14
CA GLN A 25 2.84 -14.24 -2.85
C GLN A 25 3.35 -13.26 -1.78
N TRP A 26 4.67 -13.01 -1.76
CA TRP A 26 5.28 -12.03 -0.87
C TRP A 26 4.73 -10.62 -1.13
N ARG A 27 4.69 -10.19 -2.39
CA ARG A 27 4.13 -8.89 -2.76
C ARG A 27 2.65 -8.79 -2.41
N ALA A 28 1.86 -9.84 -2.70
CA ALA A 28 0.45 -9.88 -2.33
C ALA A 28 0.25 -9.77 -0.81
N ALA A 29 1.06 -10.46 0.00
CA ALA A 29 1.00 -10.36 1.46
C ALA A 29 1.31 -8.95 1.96
N ARG A 30 2.29 -8.26 1.39
CA ARG A 30 2.60 -6.86 1.73
C ARG A 30 1.44 -5.93 1.40
N ILE A 31 0.89 -6.06 0.20
CA ILE A 31 -0.28 -5.29 -0.24
C ILE A 31 -1.46 -5.52 0.71
N ALA A 32 -1.76 -6.77 1.06
CA ALA A 32 -2.85 -7.10 1.98
C ALA A 32 -2.70 -6.44 3.36
N ASN A 33 -1.46 -6.25 3.80
CA ASN A 33 -1.14 -5.57 5.07
C ASN A 33 -0.95 -4.06 4.93
N GLY A 34 -1.36 -3.45 3.83
CA GLY A 34 -1.29 -2.00 3.62
C GLY A 34 0.12 -1.45 3.41
N ILE A 35 1.09 -2.33 3.08
CA ILE A 35 2.49 -1.95 2.88
C ILE A 35 2.73 -1.61 1.41
N VAL A 36 3.14 -0.38 1.15
CA VAL A 36 3.50 0.12 -0.19
C VAL A 36 5.00 0.00 -0.41
N ASP A 37 5.40 -0.64 -1.51
CA ASP A 37 6.79 -0.63 -1.96
C ASP A 37 7.07 0.66 -2.73
N ILE A 38 8.10 1.40 -2.32
CA ILE A 38 8.52 2.60 -3.02
C ILE A 38 9.34 2.21 -4.24
N VAL A 39 8.79 2.47 -5.40
CA VAL A 39 9.42 2.26 -6.70
C VAL A 39 9.63 3.61 -7.40
N PRO A 40 10.50 3.71 -8.43
CA PRO A 40 10.80 4.97 -9.09
C PRO A 40 9.55 5.76 -9.54
N GLU A 41 8.52 5.05 -10.01
CA GLU A 41 7.29 5.66 -10.54
C GLU A 41 6.46 6.40 -9.49
N ILE A 42 6.61 6.03 -8.21
CA ILE A 42 5.88 6.65 -7.10
C ILE A 42 6.78 7.39 -6.11
N SER A 43 8.08 7.37 -6.33
CA SER A 43 9.05 8.08 -5.49
C SER A 43 8.75 9.59 -5.46
N GLU A 44 8.90 10.21 -4.30
CA GLU A 44 8.72 11.65 -4.06
C GLU A 44 7.31 12.21 -4.33
N LYS A 45 6.31 11.36 -4.65
CA LYS A 45 4.95 11.81 -4.99
C LYS A 45 4.00 11.89 -3.81
N TYR A 46 4.26 11.15 -2.73
CA TYR A 46 3.31 10.95 -1.64
C TYR A 46 3.94 11.19 -0.27
N THR A 47 3.15 11.71 0.66
CA THR A 47 3.58 11.87 2.04
C THR A 47 3.56 10.52 2.79
N PRO A 48 4.33 10.38 3.88
CA PRO A 48 4.30 9.16 4.71
C PRO A 48 2.91 8.75 5.18
N HIS A 49 2.05 9.72 5.53
CA HIS A 49 0.66 9.46 5.93
C HIS A 49 -0.20 8.90 4.79
N MET A 50 0.01 9.35 3.56
CA MET A 50 -0.68 8.80 2.39
C MET A 50 -0.33 7.34 2.17
N LEU A 51 0.88 6.93 2.54
CA LEU A 51 1.40 5.57 2.41
C LEU A 51 1.24 4.74 3.70
N ASN A 52 0.42 5.19 4.66
CA ASN A 52 0.14 4.54 5.94
C ASN A 52 1.37 4.33 6.85
N LEU A 53 2.49 5.01 6.62
CA LEU A 53 3.70 4.83 7.43
C LEU A 53 3.52 5.26 8.90
N ASP A 54 2.57 6.16 9.19
CA ASP A 54 2.13 6.50 10.52
C ASP A 54 1.44 5.33 11.21
N MET A 55 0.48 4.68 10.55
CA MET A 55 -0.27 3.53 11.05
C MET A 55 0.62 2.29 11.20
N LEU A 56 1.54 2.09 10.28
CA LEU A 56 2.53 1.00 10.29
C LEU A 56 3.70 1.25 11.26
N LYS A 57 3.66 2.35 12.04
CA LYS A 57 4.74 2.77 12.95
C LYS A 57 6.09 2.96 12.27
N GLY A 58 6.09 3.25 10.97
CA GLY A 58 7.27 3.55 10.18
C GLY A 58 7.81 4.96 10.38
N VAL A 59 7.04 5.84 11.04
CA VAL A 59 7.43 7.22 11.37
C VAL A 59 7.31 7.41 12.88
N SER A 60 8.32 8.02 13.48
CA SER A 60 8.31 8.42 14.89
C SER A 60 8.11 9.93 15.01
N PHE A 61 7.10 10.35 15.77
CA PHE A 61 6.81 11.75 16.07
C PHE A 61 7.41 12.24 17.40
N ASN A 62 8.01 11.32 18.19
CA ASN A 62 8.58 11.60 19.51
C ASN A 62 10.10 11.88 19.50
N LYS A 63 10.69 12.08 18.33
CA LYS A 63 12.12 12.38 18.16
C LYS A 63 12.30 13.78 17.60
N GLY A 64 13.55 14.28 17.69
CA GLY A 64 13.91 15.61 17.19
C GLY A 64 13.56 15.82 15.72
N CYS A 65 13.41 17.08 15.34
CA CYS A 65 13.02 17.50 14.02
C CYS A 65 14.18 17.36 13.01
N TYR A 66 13.84 17.02 11.79
CA TYR A 66 14.74 17.05 10.63
C TYR A 66 14.25 18.06 9.57
N ILE A 67 15.12 18.47 8.69
CA ILE A 67 14.77 19.41 7.61
C ILE A 67 13.71 18.73 6.71
N GLY A 68 12.59 19.44 6.43
CA GLY A 68 11.52 18.94 5.57
C GLY A 68 10.41 18.17 6.29
N GLN A 69 10.53 17.90 7.59
CA GLN A 69 9.46 17.21 8.34
C GLN A 69 8.23 18.07 8.65
N GLU A 70 8.26 19.37 8.40
CA GLU A 70 7.17 20.31 8.76
C GLU A 70 5.81 19.84 8.25
N ILE A 71 5.73 19.41 6.99
CA ILE A 71 4.51 18.90 6.37
C ILE A 71 4.02 17.65 7.08
N VAL A 72 4.93 16.73 7.44
CA VAL A 72 4.61 15.47 8.11
C VAL A 72 4.10 15.74 9.53
N ALA A 73 4.81 16.55 10.31
CA ALA A 73 4.42 16.91 11.67
C ALA A 73 3.10 17.70 11.69
N ARG A 74 2.93 18.66 10.79
CA ARG A 74 1.69 19.43 10.68
C ARG A 74 0.49 18.56 10.33
N THR A 75 0.65 17.58 9.45
CA THR A 75 -0.41 16.64 9.10
C THR A 75 -0.82 15.78 10.29
N GLU A 76 0.13 15.33 11.09
CA GLU A 76 -0.12 14.52 12.30
C GLU A 76 -0.89 15.31 13.37
N TYR A 77 -0.44 16.52 13.71
CA TYR A 77 -0.97 17.25 14.86
C TYR A 77 -2.18 18.14 14.57
N ILE A 78 -2.34 18.63 13.35
CA ILE A 78 -3.33 19.64 13.00
C ILE A 78 -4.14 19.23 11.77
N GLY A 79 -3.58 18.42 10.89
CA GLY A 79 -4.13 18.10 9.59
C GLY A 79 -5.13 16.95 9.62
N LYS A 80 -5.86 16.80 8.49
CA LYS A 80 -6.63 15.61 8.17
C LYS A 80 -6.03 14.96 6.94
N VAL A 81 -5.73 13.68 7.03
CA VAL A 81 -5.27 12.90 5.88
C VAL A 81 -6.48 12.65 4.97
N LYS A 82 -6.50 13.34 3.82
CA LYS A 82 -7.62 13.26 2.86
C LYS A 82 -7.51 12.04 1.94
N ARG A 83 -6.32 11.52 1.73
CA ARG A 83 -6.04 10.36 0.85
C ARG A 83 -5.14 9.38 1.59
N ARG A 84 -5.47 8.09 1.51
CA ARG A 84 -4.68 6.98 2.09
C ARG A 84 -4.57 5.82 1.13
N ALA A 85 -3.51 5.05 1.29
CA ALA A 85 -3.32 3.78 0.62
C ALA A 85 -4.28 2.75 1.21
N ILE A 86 -5.20 2.23 0.40
CA ILE A 86 -6.18 1.20 0.79
C ILE A 86 -5.95 -0.03 -0.06
N SER A 87 -5.96 -1.18 0.58
CA SER A 87 -5.84 -2.48 -0.07
C SER A 87 -7.20 -2.98 -0.54
N TYR A 88 -7.24 -3.52 -1.76
CA TYR A 88 -8.45 -4.06 -2.37
C TYR A 88 -8.21 -5.47 -2.87
N SER A 89 -9.20 -6.35 -2.64
CA SER A 89 -9.32 -7.61 -3.37
C SER A 89 -10.00 -7.36 -4.71
N LEU A 90 -9.52 -8.03 -5.75
CA LEU A 90 -9.98 -7.86 -7.13
C LEU A 90 -10.71 -9.12 -7.59
N SER A 91 -11.87 -8.96 -8.22
CA SER A 91 -12.58 -10.09 -8.83
C SER A 91 -11.83 -10.63 -10.06
N THR A 92 -11.11 -9.76 -10.77
CA THR A 92 -10.27 -10.10 -11.93
C THR A 92 -8.93 -9.37 -11.80
N LYS A 93 -7.86 -9.97 -12.30
CA LYS A 93 -6.52 -9.36 -12.26
C LYS A 93 -6.46 -8.10 -13.12
N ILE A 94 -5.83 -7.05 -12.59
CA ILE A 94 -5.41 -5.89 -13.38
C ILE A 94 -4.00 -6.09 -13.92
N THR A 95 -3.69 -5.44 -15.02
CA THR A 95 -2.39 -5.55 -15.71
C THR A 95 -1.62 -4.24 -15.79
N SER A 96 -2.29 -3.12 -15.48
CA SER A 96 -1.70 -1.78 -15.55
C SER A 96 -2.03 -0.96 -14.31
N ARG A 97 -1.16 -0.01 -13.98
CA ARG A 97 -1.44 1.05 -12.99
C ARG A 97 -2.36 2.14 -13.51
N ASP A 98 -2.54 2.21 -14.82
CA ASP A 98 -3.39 3.21 -15.49
C ASP A 98 -4.86 2.76 -15.57
N GLU A 99 -5.19 1.64 -14.92
CA GLU A 99 -6.56 1.14 -14.82
C GLU A 99 -7.46 2.20 -14.19
N LYS A 100 -8.59 2.47 -14.83
CA LYS A 100 -9.57 3.44 -14.32
C LYS A 100 -10.54 2.76 -13.38
N LEU A 101 -10.71 3.35 -12.19
CA LEU A 101 -11.67 2.89 -11.21
C LEU A 101 -12.83 3.87 -11.10
N PHE A 102 -14.01 3.33 -10.78
CA PHE A 102 -15.26 4.06 -10.74
C PHE A 102 -16.00 3.78 -9.43
N LEU A 103 -16.69 4.78 -8.91
CA LEU A 103 -17.70 4.64 -7.87
C LEU A 103 -19.07 4.91 -8.51
N GLY A 104 -19.82 3.85 -8.78
CA GLY A 104 -21.00 3.92 -9.66
C GLY A 104 -20.57 4.34 -11.07
N GLU A 105 -21.17 5.39 -11.60
CA GLU A 105 -20.85 5.94 -12.94
C GLU A 105 -19.72 6.98 -12.92
N LYS A 106 -19.25 7.38 -11.75
CA LYS A 106 -18.22 8.42 -11.62
C LYS A 106 -16.82 7.80 -11.59
N SER A 107 -15.97 8.25 -12.53
CA SER A 107 -14.54 7.97 -12.41
C SER A 107 -13.98 8.64 -11.17
N VAL A 108 -13.23 7.89 -10.38
CA VAL A 108 -12.57 8.39 -9.18
C VAL A 108 -11.07 8.55 -9.43
N ALA A 109 -10.54 9.68 -9.00
CA ALA A 109 -9.10 9.95 -9.09
C ALA A 109 -8.36 9.07 -8.08
N ILE A 110 -7.81 7.98 -8.58
CA ILE A 110 -7.10 6.96 -7.80
C ILE A 110 -5.74 6.72 -8.44
N ASP A 111 -4.71 6.58 -7.61
CA ASP A 111 -3.38 6.17 -8.05
C ASP A 111 -3.14 4.73 -7.58
N ILE A 112 -3.06 3.77 -8.49
CA ILE A 112 -2.69 2.39 -8.16
C ILE A 112 -1.20 2.35 -7.83
N LEU A 113 -0.88 2.10 -6.56
CA LEU A 113 0.49 2.13 -6.04
C LEU A 113 1.22 0.81 -6.32
N SER A 114 0.53 -0.32 -6.15
CA SER A 114 1.05 -1.65 -6.44
C SER A 114 -0.09 -2.65 -6.62
N PHE A 115 0.18 -3.74 -7.34
CA PHE A 115 -0.74 -4.87 -7.47
C PHE A 115 0.03 -6.18 -7.63
N SER A 116 -0.60 -7.29 -7.26
CA SER A 116 -0.07 -8.65 -7.42
C SER A 116 -1.22 -9.66 -7.38
N GLY A 117 -1.34 -10.49 -8.41
CA GLY A 117 -2.47 -11.42 -8.50
C GLY A 117 -3.83 -10.70 -8.47
N ASN A 118 -4.70 -11.12 -7.56
CA ASN A 118 -6.04 -10.56 -7.35
C ASN A 118 -6.09 -9.56 -6.20
N ILE A 119 -5.02 -8.81 -5.98
CA ILE A 119 -4.95 -7.80 -4.92
C ILE A 119 -4.23 -6.55 -5.43
N MET A 120 -4.70 -5.38 -5.02
CA MET A 120 -4.03 -4.11 -5.26
C MET A 120 -4.03 -3.22 -4.03
N ILE A 121 -3.12 -2.26 -3.99
CA ILE A 121 -3.15 -1.14 -3.06
C ILE A 121 -3.19 0.16 -3.86
N ALA A 122 -4.14 1.02 -3.54
CA ALA A 122 -4.39 2.25 -4.28
C ALA A 122 -4.56 3.44 -3.32
N LEU A 123 -4.10 4.60 -3.73
CA LEU A 123 -4.30 5.84 -2.99
C LEU A 123 -5.68 6.41 -3.31
N VAL A 124 -6.57 6.38 -2.34
CA VAL A 124 -7.96 6.82 -2.48
C VAL A 124 -8.30 7.93 -1.49
N ASN A 125 -9.36 8.68 -1.77
CA ASN A 125 -9.92 9.61 -0.79
C ASN A 125 -10.50 8.82 0.39
N THR A 126 -10.21 9.26 1.61
CA THR A 126 -10.68 8.59 2.83
C THR A 126 -12.21 8.53 2.95
N SER A 127 -12.94 9.41 2.27
CA SER A 127 -14.40 9.39 2.23
C SER A 127 -14.99 8.18 1.49
N ILE A 128 -14.21 7.54 0.62
CA ILE A 128 -14.63 6.36 -0.16
C ILE A 128 -13.80 5.11 0.14
N ALA A 129 -13.01 5.14 1.21
CA ALA A 129 -12.07 4.07 1.56
C ALA A 129 -12.74 2.70 1.78
N ASN A 130 -14.00 2.70 2.20
CA ASN A 130 -14.80 1.48 2.47
C ASN A 130 -15.76 1.12 1.34
N GLU A 131 -15.70 1.83 0.21
CA GLU A 131 -16.60 1.59 -0.91
C GLU A 131 -16.02 0.56 -1.89
N ASN A 132 -16.89 -0.26 -2.46
CA ASN A 132 -16.52 -1.09 -3.60
C ASN A 132 -16.36 -0.21 -4.85
N LEU A 133 -15.28 -0.43 -5.56
CA LEU A 133 -14.99 0.27 -6.80
C LEU A 133 -15.16 -0.70 -7.98
N THR A 134 -15.55 -0.18 -9.13
CA THR A 134 -15.61 -0.96 -10.37
C THR A 134 -14.49 -0.55 -11.30
N TYR A 135 -14.06 -1.45 -12.17
CA TYR A 135 -13.09 -1.22 -13.23
C TYR A 135 -13.44 -2.09 -14.45
N GLU A 136 -12.75 -1.89 -15.56
CA GLU A 136 -12.97 -2.70 -16.76
C GLU A 136 -12.66 -4.17 -16.47
N GLY A 137 -13.70 -4.99 -16.37
CA GLY A 137 -13.58 -6.42 -16.09
C GLY A 137 -13.84 -6.83 -14.65
N GLY A 138 -14.19 -5.92 -13.72
CA GLY A 138 -14.44 -6.40 -12.37
C GLY A 138 -14.78 -5.39 -11.29
N VAL A 139 -14.73 -5.91 -10.07
CA VAL A 139 -14.98 -5.16 -8.83
C VAL A 139 -13.77 -5.27 -7.91
N ALA A 140 -13.40 -4.15 -7.31
CA ALA A 140 -12.40 -4.03 -6.26
C ALA A 140 -13.11 -3.80 -4.92
N SER A 141 -12.94 -4.72 -3.99
CA SER A 141 -13.54 -4.65 -2.64
C SER A 141 -12.46 -4.35 -1.61
N PRO A 142 -12.66 -3.37 -0.70
CA PRO A 142 -11.64 -3.01 0.29
C PRO A 142 -11.38 -4.18 1.24
N ILE A 143 -10.12 -4.33 1.62
CA ILE A 143 -9.65 -5.29 2.62
C ILE A 143 -9.56 -4.56 3.95
N SER A 144 -10.32 -5.03 4.94
CA SER A 144 -10.32 -4.52 6.32
C SER A 144 -9.20 -5.13 7.17
#